data_c400a1f54408dc15fdc524f7ff1ad674
#
_entry.id   c400a1f54408dc15fdc524f7ff1ad674
#
_cell.length_a   1.000
_cell.length_b   1.000
_cell.length_c   1.000
_cell.angle_alpha   90.00
_cell.angle_beta   90.00
_cell.angle_gamma   90.00
#
_symmetry.space_group_name_H-M   'P 1'
#
loop_
_entity.id
_entity.type
_entity.pdbx_description
1 polymer ?
#
loop_
_entity_poly.entity_id
_entity_poly.type
_entity_poly.pdbx_seq_one_letter_code
_entity_poly.pdbx_strand_id
1 'polypeptide(L)'
;MPMTNMQNRDKKIPLSNRMQSILAMLQQEKLSRGKIPCVADIGCDHAFVSMACVRDGLAERVIAMDVRKGPLSIAQTHIQEYGFGKSVETRLSNGFEAMEPGEATWAVLAGMGGELMKTILQNGKAHLDAGIGLILQPQSEPQAVRSYLQEERYIIIDEDFLQEDGKFYTIITVSYTHLTLPTILLV
;
A
#
# COMPACT_ATOMS: atom_id res chain seq x y z
N MET A 1 2.11 34.74 -12.04
CA MET A 1 3.20 33.99 -11.40
C MET A 1 2.61 32.69 -10.92
N PRO A 2 3.14 31.51 -11.29
CA PRO A 2 2.64 30.26 -10.74
C PRO A 2 2.99 30.23 -9.24
N MET A 3 1.97 30.05 -8.40
CA MET A 3 2.13 29.89 -6.95
C MET A 3 3.13 28.76 -6.69
N THR A 4 4.07 29.00 -5.79
CA THR A 4 5.15 28.09 -5.46
C THR A 4 4.61 26.76 -4.92
N ASN A 5 5.14 25.65 -5.39
CA ASN A 5 4.79 24.25 -5.08
C ASN A 5 4.69 23.88 -3.56
N MET A 6 5.14 24.75 -2.66
CA MET A 6 5.06 24.57 -1.21
C MET A 6 3.69 24.94 -0.62
N GLN A 7 3.00 25.94 -1.17
CA GLN A 7 1.72 26.42 -0.63
C GLN A 7 0.54 25.45 -0.85
N ASN A 8 0.67 24.50 -1.78
CA ASN A 8 -0.39 23.52 -2.07
C ASN A 8 -0.35 22.27 -1.15
N ARG A 9 0.79 21.99 -0.49
CA ARG A 9 0.91 20.83 0.39
C ARG A 9 0.16 20.95 1.72
N ASP A 10 -0.21 22.18 2.10
CA ASP A 10 -1.02 22.47 3.30
C ASP A 10 -2.53 22.22 3.08
N LYS A 11 -2.93 21.93 1.84
CA LYS A 11 -4.31 21.61 1.51
C LYS A 11 -4.71 20.28 2.17
N LYS A 12 -5.83 20.28 2.91
CA LYS A 12 -6.31 19.07 3.60
C LYS A 12 -6.65 17.97 2.61
N ILE A 13 -5.97 16.84 2.71
CA ILE A 13 -6.28 15.61 1.96
C ILE A 13 -7.50 14.95 2.63
N PRO A 14 -8.59 14.64 1.91
CA PRO A 14 -9.74 13.96 2.48
C PRO A 14 -9.39 12.48 2.72
N LEU A 15 -9.36 12.07 3.97
CA LEU A 15 -9.03 10.71 4.39
C LEU A 15 -10.18 10.13 5.20
N SER A 16 -10.68 8.98 4.78
CA SER A 16 -11.62 8.17 5.56
C SER A 16 -10.91 7.52 6.76
N ASN A 17 -11.66 6.96 7.71
CA ASN A 17 -11.08 6.25 8.85
C ASN A 17 -10.23 5.06 8.40
N ARG A 18 -10.66 4.34 7.35
CA ARG A 18 -9.88 3.24 6.76
C ARG A 18 -8.53 3.70 6.22
N MET A 19 -8.51 4.82 5.48
CA MET A 19 -7.26 5.40 4.97
C MET A 19 -6.34 5.84 6.11
N GLN A 20 -6.90 6.42 7.18
CA GLN A 20 -6.12 6.82 8.35
C GLN A 20 -5.51 5.61 9.07
N SER A 21 -6.25 4.49 9.20
CA SER A 21 -5.73 3.27 9.78
C SER A 21 -4.62 2.65 8.92
N ILE A 22 -4.75 2.62 7.60
CA ILE A 22 -3.68 2.20 6.68
C ILE A 22 -2.40 3.01 6.92
N LEU A 23 -2.52 4.33 7.03
CA LEU A 23 -1.38 5.22 7.29
C LEU A 23 -0.78 4.98 8.68
N ALA A 24 -1.61 4.70 9.69
CA ALA A 24 -1.15 4.38 11.04
C ALA A 24 -0.33 3.08 11.07
N MET A 25 -0.76 2.05 10.34
CA MET A 25 0.00 0.80 10.22
C MET A 25 1.33 1.01 9.50
N LEU A 26 1.37 1.79 8.40
CA LEU A 26 2.63 2.17 7.75
C LEU A 26 3.55 2.97 8.70
N GLN A 27 2.99 3.83 9.55
CA GLN A 27 3.75 4.57 10.55
C GLN A 27 4.39 3.64 11.59
N GLN A 28 3.68 2.61 12.05
CA GLN A 28 4.23 1.60 12.97
C GLN A 28 5.41 0.85 12.32
N GLU A 29 5.26 0.45 11.06
CA GLU A 29 6.32 -0.23 10.33
C GLU A 29 7.54 0.68 10.11
N LYS A 30 7.33 1.95 9.83
CA LYS A 30 8.41 2.94 9.76
C LYS A 30 9.13 3.09 11.09
N LEU A 31 8.41 3.11 12.21
CA LEU A 31 9.00 3.23 13.55
C LEU A 31 9.80 1.98 13.93
N SER A 32 9.32 0.79 13.56
CA SER A 32 9.95 -0.48 13.91
C SER A 32 11.13 -0.86 13.01
N ARG A 33 11.05 -0.55 11.71
CA ARG A 33 12.02 -0.99 10.69
C ARG A 33 12.85 0.13 10.10
N GLY A 34 12.52 1.38 10.43
CA GLY A 34 13.19 2.57 9.91
C GLY A 34 12.54 3.11 8.62
N LYS A 35 13.34 3.78 7.83
CA LYS A 35 12.91 4.53 6.66
C LYS A 35 12.24 3.65 5.60
N ILE A 36 11.12 4.11 5.05
CA ILE A 36 10.44 3.50 3.91
C ILE A 36 10.78 4.32 2.65
N PRO A 37 11.65 3.82 1.77
CA PRO A 37 12.06 4.57 0.58
C PRO A 37 10.92 4.72 -0.43
N CYS A 38 10.17 3.66 -0.66
CA CYS A 38 9.10 3.63 -1.65
C CYS A 38 7.93 2.77 -1.19
N VAL A 39 6.71 3.29 -1.36
CA VAL A 39 5.45 2.56 -1.21
C VAL A 39 4.79 2.42 -2.58
N ALA A 40 4.28 1.23 -2.89
CA ALA A 40 3.39 0.98 -4.02
C ALA A 40 1.93 1.06 -3.53
N ASP A 41 1.12 1.90 -4.15
CA ASP A 41 -0.32 2.02 -3.86
C ASP A 41 -1.10 1.41 -5.03
N ILE A 42 -1.57 0.17 -4.85
CA ILE A 42 -2.19 -0.65 -5.90
C ILE A 42 -3.71 -0.53 -5.84
N GLY A 43 -4.32 0.01 -6.89
CA GLY A 43 -5.72 0.43 -6.89
C GLY A 43 -5.87 1.80 -6.22
N CYS A 44 -5.00 2.75 -6.56
CA CYS A 44 -4.84 4.03 -5.87
C CYS A 44 -6.06 4.97 -5.99
N ASP A 45 -6.98 4.70 -6.93
CA ASP A 45 -8.18 5.49 -7.20
C ASP A 45 -7.86 6.99 -7.31
N HIS A 46 -8.12 7.78 -6.27
CA HIS A 46 -7.83 9.22 -6.20
C HIS A 46 -6.43 9.58 -5.67
N ALA A 47 -5.60 8.60 -5.34
CA ALA A 47 -4.25 8.72 -4.77
C ALA A 47 -4.18 9.49 -3.43
N PHE A 48 -5.26 9.51 -2.64
CA PHE A 48 -5.24 10.20 -1.34
C PHE A 48 -4.32 9.51 -0.33
N VAL A 49 -4.28 8.18 -0.29
CA VAL A 49 -3.34 7.42 0.53
C VAL A 49 -1.91 7.69 0.07
N SER A 50 -1.66 7.64 -1.24
CA SER A 50 -0.36 7.94 -1.85
C SER A 50 0.19 9.30 -1.42
N MET A 51 -0.63 10.36 -1.56
CA MET A 51 -0.24 11.72 -1.19
C MET A 51 -0.03 11.86 0.31
N ALA A 52 -0.89 11.25 1.14
CA ALA A 52 -0.78 11.29 2.58
C ALA A 52 0.49 10.57 3.08
N CYS A 53 0.90 9.46 2.46
CA CYS A 53 2.16 8.78 2.77
C CYS A 53 3.36 9.73 2.65
N VAL A 54 3.40 10.55 1.59
CA VAL A 54 4.49 11.53 1.40
C VAL A 54 4.34 12.73 2.34
N ARG A 55 3.12 13.28 2.49
CA ARG A 55 2.85 14.42 3.37
C ARG A 55 3.30 14.14 4.80
N ASP A 56 2.97 12.96 5.33
CA ASP A 56 3.24 12.57 6.70
C ASP A 56 4.66 11.98 6.86
N GLY A 57 5.44 12.01 5.78
CA GLY A 57 6.82 11.52 5.77
C GLY A 57 6.92 10.01 6.01
N LEU A 58 5.87 9.24 5.75
CA LEU A 58 5.87 7.77 5.89
C LEU A 58 6.76 7.13 4.82
N ALA A 59 6.72 7.65 3.61
CA ALA A 59 7.56 7.22 2.50
C ALA A 59 8.22 8.43 1.82
N GLU A 60 9.37 8.21 1.20
CA GLU A 60 10.05 9.24 0.40
C GLU A 60 9.37 9.46 -0.94
N ARG A 61 8.93 8.37 -1.57
CA ARG A 61 8.17 8.38 -2.81
C ARG A 61 7.08 7.32 -2.80
N VAL A 62 6.09 7.48 -3.67
CA VAL A 62 5.01 6.53 -3.87
C VAL A 62 4.81 6.27 -5.36
N ILE A 63 4.58 5.01 -5.71
CA ILE A 63 4.13 4.58 -7.04
C ILE A 63 2.63 4.30 -6.92
N ALA A 64 1.80 5.21 -7.41
CA ALA A 64 0.35 5.11 -7.42
C ALA A 64 -0.11 4.39 -8.69
N MET A 65 -0.76 3.25 -8.56
CA MET A 65 -1.14 2.39 -9.67
C MET A 65 -2.64 2.13 -9.71
N ASP A 66 -3.23 2.17 -10.89
CA ASP A 66 -4.62 1.70 -11.13
C ASP A 66 -4.68 1.05 -12.52
N VAL A 67 -5.55 0.05 -12.65
CA VAL A 67 -5.81 -0.64 -13.93
C VAL A 67 -6.70 0.19 -14.86
N ARG A 68 -7.44 1.16 -14.31
CA ARG A 68 -8.39 1.98 -15.05
C ARG A 68 -7.80 3.37 -15.34
N LYS A 69 -7.85 3.77 -16.60
CA LYS A 69 -7.34 5.07 -17.05
C LYS A 69 -8.08 6.26 -16.43
N GLY A 70 -9.41 6.14 -16.21
CA GLY A 70 -10.23 7.21 -15.63
C GLY A 70 -9.79 7.59 -14.21
N PRO A 71 -9.83 6.69 -13.23
CA PRO A 71 -9.32 6.93 -11.89
C PRO A 71 -7.87 7.40 -11.87
N LEU A 72 -6.99 6.80 -12.68
CA LEU A 72 -5.60 7.20 -12.76
C LEU A 72 -5.42 8.66 -13.24
N SER A 73 -6.24 9.11 -14.19
CA SER A 73 -6.23 10.51 -14.65
C SER A 73 -6.68 11.48 -13.56
N ILE A 74 -7.67 11.09 -12.75
CA ILE A 74 -8.12 11.87 -11.59
C ILE A 74 -7.01 11.92 -10.53
N ALA A 75 -6.38 10.77 -10.25
CA ALA A 75 -5.21 10.70 -9.36
C ALA A 75 -4.10 11.67 -9.80
N GLN A 76 -3.73 11.67 -11.08
CA GLN A 76 -2.74 12.60 -11.63
C GLN A 76 -3.11 14.05 -11.40
N THR A 77 -4.37 14.41 -11.63
CA THR A 77 -4.87 15.77 -11.39
C THR A 77 -4.72 16.16 -9.92
N HIS A 78 -5.17 15.31 -8.99
CA HIS A 78 -5.03 15.55 -7.56
C HIS A 78 -3.56 15.69 -7.13
N ILE A 79 -2.68 14.79 -7.59
CA ILE A 79 -1.25 14.82 -7.28
C ILE A 79 -0.62 16.16 -7.68
N GLN A 80 -1.00 16.70 -8.85
CA GLN A 80 -0.52 18.01 -9.30
C GLN A 80 -1.13 19.17 -8.49
N GLU A 81 -2.43 19.14 -8.27
CA GLU A 81 -3.15 20.18 -7.51
C GLU A 81 -2.68 20.29 -6.04
N TYR A 82 -2.33 19.15 -5.43
CA TYR A 82 -1.80 19.09 -4.06
C TYR A 82 -0.28 19.23 -3.98
N GLY A 83 0.42 19.38 -5.12
CA GLY A 83 1.85 19.66 -5.16
C GLY A 83 2.76 18.45 -4.87
N PHE A 84 2.27 17.22 -5.09
CA PHE A 84 3.03 15.99 -4.84
C PHE A 84 3.68 15.37 -6.08
N GLY A 85 3.60 16.00 -7.26
CA GLY A 85 4.09 15.45 -8.53
C GLY A 85 5.57 15.08 -8.59
N LYS A 86 6.40 15.54 -7.64
CA LYS A 86 7.81 15.14 -7.54
C LYS A 86 8.03 13.87 -6.73
N SER A 87 7.05 13.46 -5.92
CA SER A 87 7.19 12.36 -4.96
C SER A 87 6.17 11.25 -5.17
N VAL A 88 5.11 11.52 -5.93
CA VAL A 88 4.10 10.52 -6.29
C VAL A 88 4.07 10.37 -7.80
N GLU A 89 4.46 9.19 -8.26
CA GLU A 89 4.42 8.78 -9.67
C GLU A 89 3.17 7.95 -9.93
N THR A 90 2.55 8.08 -11.11
CA THR A 90 1.38 7.26 -11.48
C THR A 90 1.73 6.30 -12.59
N ARG A 91 1.26 5.07 -12.51
CA ARG A 91 1.41 4.04 -13.56
C ARG A 91 0.09 3.33 -13.84
N LEU A 92 -0.25 3.14 -15.10
CA LEU A 92 -1.34 2.25 -15.49
C LEU A 92 -0.86 0.82 -15.30
N SER A 93 -1.49 0.07 -14.40
CA SER A 93 -1.02 -1.26 -14.00
C SER A 93 -2.15 -2.15 -13.55
N ASN A 94 -2.11 -3.42 -13.95
CA ASN A 94 -2.91 -4.46 -13.36
C ASN A 94 -2.12 -5.12 -12.22
N GLY A 95 -2.42 -4.71 -10.98
CA GLY A 95 -1.63 -5.11 -9.82
C GLY A 95 -0.18 -4.64 -9.92
N PHE A 96 0.77 -5.54 -9.82
CA PHE A 96 2.21 -5.30 -9.81
C PHE A 96 2.87 -5.17 -11.19
N GLU A 97 2.13 -5.38 -12.31
CA GLU A 97 2.72 -5.55 -13.66
C GLU A 97 3.60 -4.40 -14.13
N ALA A 98 3.33 -3.17 -13.72
CA ALA A 98 4.11 -2.00 -14.12
C ALA A 98 5.19 -1.60 -13.10
N MET A 99 5.61 -2.52 -12.24
CA MET A 99 6.64 -2.31 -11.23
C MET A 99 7.64 -3.48 -11.24
N GLU A 100 8.91 -3.20 -11.03
CA GLU A 100 9.93 -4.24 -10.89
C GLU A 100 9.98 -4.79 -9.45
N PRO A 101 10.28 -6.09 -9.25
CA PRO A 101 10.53 -6.63 -7.92
C PRO A 101 11.64 -5.87 -7.19
N GLY A 102 11.39 -5.47 -5.94
CA GLY A 102 12.32 -4.67 -5.14
C GLY A 102 12.28 -3.17 -5.37
N GLU A 103 11.48 -2.67 -6.32
CA GLU A 103 11.32 -1.24 -6.57
C GLU A 103 10.60 -0.50 -5.44
N ALA A 104 9.65 -1.16 -4.77
CA ALA A 104 9.02 -0.68 -3.55
C ALA A 104 9.30 -1.65 -2.39
N THR A 105 9.36 -1.11 -1.17
CA THR A 105 9.57 -1.90 0.05
C THR A 105 8.27 -2.26 0.76
N TRP A 106 7.21 -1.50 0.50
CA TRP A 106 5.85 -1.74 0.98
C TRP A 106 4.84 -1.57 -0.13
N ALA A 107 3.78 -2.36 -0.10
CA ALA A 107 2.62 -2.19 -0.98
C ALA A 107 1.34 -2.07 -0.16
N VAL A 108 0.47 -1.16 -0.57
CA VAL A 108 -0.89 -0.99 -0.07
C VAL A 108 -1.84 -1.53 -1.14
N LEU A 109 -2.73 -2.45 -0.75
CA LEU A 109 -3.86 -2.91 -1.55
C LEU A 109 -5.12 -2.66 -0.73
N ALA A 110 -5.93 -1.69 -1.10
CA ALA A 110 -7.10 -1.28 -0.33
C ALA A 110 -8.34 -1.07 -1.19
N GLY A 111 -9.52 -1.25 -0.59
CA GLY A 111 -10.79 -0.94 -1.22
C GLY A 111 -11.23 -1.89 -2.33
N MET A 112 -10.67 -3.08 -2.42
CA MET A 112 -11.02 -4.11 -3.40
C MET A 112 -11.51 -5.40 -2.72
N GLY A 113 -12.25 -6.24 -3.44
CA GLY A 113 -12.69 -7.55 -2.93
C GLY A 113 -11.52 -8.51 -2.65
N GLY A 114 -11.69 -9.39 -1.67
CA GLY A 114 -10.65 -10.32 -1.24
C GLY A 114 -10.19 -11.27 -2.33
N GLU A 115 -11.07 -11.76 -3.18
CA GLU A 115 -10.70 -12.63 -4.30
C GLU A 115 -9.88 -11.90 -5.37
N LEU A 116 -10.20 -10.64 -5.66
CA LEU A 116 -9.38 -9.82 -6.56
C LEU A 116 -8.00 -9.57 -5.94
N MET A 117 -7.97 -9.22 -4.65
CA MET A 117 -6.71 -9.00 -3.92
C MET A 117 -5.84 -10.24 -3.94
N LYS A 118 -6.40 -11.42 -3.67
CA LYS A 118 -5.72 -12.72 -3.78
C LYS A 118 -5.12 -12.93 -5.18
N THR A 119 -5.91 -12.67 -6.23
CA THR A 119 -5.43 -12.78 -7.62
C THR A 119 -4.25 -11.85 -7.90
N ILE A 120 -4.31 -10.61 -7.43
CA ILE A 120 -3.20 -9.65 -7.58
C ILE A 120 -1.95 -10.15 -6.84
N LEU A 121 -2.09 -10.67 -5.62
CA LEU A 121 -0.98 -11.22 -4.84
C LEU A 121 -0.35 -12.44 -5.53
N GLN A 122 -1.17 -13.34 -6.06
CA GLN A 122 -0.71 -14.51 -6.84
C GLN A 122 0.11 -14.09 -8.06
N ASN A 123 -0.40 -13.15 -8.84
CA ASN A 123 0.29 -12.62 -10.02
C ASN A 123 1.56 -11.82 -9.65
N GLY A 124 1.56 -11.20 -8.48
CA GLY A 124 2.67 -10.42 -7.93
C GLY A 124 3.72 -11.24 -7.17
N LYS A 125 3.71 -12.57 -7.27
CA LYS A 125 4.57 -13.44 -6.43
C LYS A 125 6.05 -13.07 -6.47
N ALA A 126 6.59 -12.65 -7.60
CA ALA A 126 7.98 -12.23 -7.71
C ALA A 126 8.31 -11.02 -6.80
N HIS A 127 7.36 -10.10 -6.60
CA HIS A 127 7.51 -8.93 -5.71
C HIS A 127 7.44 -9.37 -4.24
N LEU A 128 6.56 -10.33 -3.95
CA LEU A 128 6.42 -10.89 -2.61
C LEU A 128 7.69 -11.68 -2.23
N ASP A 129 8.21 -12.48 -3.14
CA ASP A 129 9.47 -13.24 -2.95
C ASP A 129 10.68 -12.30 -2.82
N ALA A 130 10.62 -11.10 -3.38
CA ALA A 130 11.62 -10.04 -3.16
C ALA A 130 11.52 -9.37 -1.78
N GLY A 131 10.55 -9.75 -0.95
CA GLY A 131 10.42 -9.32 0.44
C GLY A 131 9.62 -8.03 0.66
N ILE A 132 8.75 -7.66 -0.28
CA ILE A 132 7.86 -6.50 -0.10
C ILE A 132 6.90 -6.73 1.08
N GLY A 133 6.79 -5.74 1.99
CA GLY A 133 5.75 -5.74 3.03
C GLY A 133 4.40 -5.32 2.45
N LEU A 134 3.30 -5.78 3.07
CA LEU A 134 1.97 -5.51 2.57
C LEU A 134 1.07 -4.90 3.65
N ILE A 135 0.27 -3.92 3.27
CA ILE A 135 -0.91 -3.47 4.00
C ILE A 135 -2.13 -3.79 3.14
N LEU A 136 -2.97 -4.70 3.61
CA LEU A 136 -4.11 -5.23 2.88
C LEU A 136 -5.42 -4.81 3.54
N GLN A 137 -6.31 -4.16 2.80
CA GLN A 137 -7.64 -3.80 3.28
C GLN A 137 -8.70 -4.36 2.32
N PRO A 138 -9.08 -5.65 2.46
CA PRO A 138 -10.17 -6.24 1.69
C PRO A 138 -11.51 -5.61 2.07
N GLN A 139 -12.31 -5.24 1.05
CA GLN A 139 -13.63 -4.65 1.23
C GLN A 139 -14.71 -5.72 1.43
N SER A 140 -14.44 -6.93 0.95
CA SER A 140 -15.25 -8.13 1.10
C SER A 140 -14.32 -9.34 1.20
N GLU A 141 -14.83 -10.48 1.65
CA GLU A 141 -14.16 -11.78 1.65
C GLU A 141 -12.74 -11.78 2.27
N PRO A 142 -12.56 -11.21 3.47
CA PRO A 142 -11.24 -11.18 4.12
C PRO A 142 -10.68 -12.59 4.37
N GLN A 143 -11.55 -13.60 4.46
CA GLN A 143 -11.16 -15.01 4.60
C GLN A 143 -10.35 -15.51 3.41
N ALA A 144 -10.72 -15.09 2.18
CA ALA A 144 -9.98 -15.49 0.98
C ALA A 144 -8.52 -15.01 1.03
N VAL A 145 -8.32 -13.77 1.50
CA VAL A 145 -6.98 -13.20 1.70
C VAL A 145 -6.22 -13.95 2.79
N ARG A 146 -6.84 -14.21 3.95
CA ARG A 146 -6.21 -14.94 5.07
C ARG A 146 -5.81 -16.35 4.67
N SER A 147 -6.70 -17.09 3.98
CA SER A 147 -6.40 -18.45 3.52
C SER A 147 -5.20 -18.44 2.57
N TYR A 148 -5.17 -17.53 1.62
CA TYR A 148 -4.04 -17.37 0.71
C TYR A 148 -2.72 -17.08 1.45
N LEU A 149 -2.75 -16.12 2.38
CA LEU A 149 -1.56 -15.79 3.17
C LEU A 149 -1.06 -16.99 3.98
N GLN A 150 -1.97 -17.78 4.54
CA GLN A 150 -1.64 -18.98 5.31
C GLN A 150 -1.09 -20.09 4.41
N GLU A 151 -1.71 -20.35 3.27
CA GLU A 151 -1.26 -21.36 2.28
C GLU A 151 0.16 -21.06 1.78
N GLU A 152 0.43 -19.79 1.49
CA GLU A 152 1.74 -19.32 1.02
C GLU A 152 2.73 -19.03 2.17
N ARG A 153 2.34 -19.28 3.44
CA ARG A 153 3.16 -19.12 4.64
C ARG A 153 3.66 -17.70 4.88
N TYR A 154 2.86 -16.70 4.48
CA TYR A 154 3.12 -15.31 4.88
C TYR A 154 2.73 -15.08 6.33
N ILE A 155 3.44 -14.19 7.01
CA ILE A 155 3.19 -13.88 8.41
C ILE A 155 2.35 -12.60 8.50
N ILE A 156 1.17 -12.73 9.08
CA ILE A 156 0.38 -11.57 9.51
C ILE A 156 1.04 -11.07 10.80
N ILE A 157 1.54 -9.84 10.78
CA ILE A 157 2.29 -9.25 11.90
C ILE A 157 1.44 -8.30 12.72
N ASP A 158 0.39 -7.73 12.12
CA ASP A 158 -0.54 -6.86 12.81
C ASP A 158 -1.89 -6.82 12.09
N GLU A 159 -2.95 -6.51 12.82
CA GLU A 159 -4.29 -6.37 12.27
C GLU A 159 -5.04 -5.25 13.02
N ASP A 160 -5.74 -4.42 12.25
CA ASP A 160 -6.67 -3.44 12.76
C ASP A 160 -8.10 -3.75 12.31
N PHE A 161 -9.05 -3.45 13.17
CA PHE A 161 -10.47 -3.69 12.94
C PHE A 161 -11.27 -2.45 13.27
N LEU A 162 -11.94 -1.89 12.29
CA LEU A 162 -12.69 -0.66 12.46
C LEU A 162 -14.09 -0.71 11.85
N GLN A 163 -14.95 0.16 12.32
CA GLN A 163 -16.28 0.38 11.77
C GLN A 163 -16.32 1.74 11.05
N GLU A 164 -16.82 1.74 9.82
CA GLU A 164 -17.07 2.95 9.03
C GLU A 164 -18.36 2.77 8.23
N ASP A 165 -19.24 3.77 8.27
CA ASP A 165 -20.55 3.76 7.58
C ASP A 165 -21.39 2.50 7.85
N GLY A 166 -21.38 2.02 9.11
CA GLY A 166 -22.12 0.82 9.54
C GLY A 166 -21.55 -0.51 9.07
N LYS A 167 -20.41 -0.52 8.39
CA LYS A 167 -19.70 -1.73 7.95
C LYS A 167 -18.41 -1.91 8.73
N PHE A 168 -18.03 -3.17 8.92
CA PHE A 168 -16.76 -3.54 9.53
C PHE A 168 -15.70 -3.81 8.48
N TYR A 169 -14.50 -3.35 8.74
CA TYR A 169 -13.34 -3.53 7.88
C TYR A 169 -12.15 -4.05 8.66
N THR A 170 -11.40 -4.91 8.03
CA THR A 170 -10.13 -5.40 8.56
C THR A 170 -9.00 -4.83 7.72
N ILE A 171 -7.92 -4.42 8.38
CA ILE A 171 -6.65 -4.06 7.73
C ILE A 171 -5.60 -5.01 8.25
N ILE A 172 -4.84 -5.61 7.37
CA ILE A 172 -3.90 -6.68 7.67
C ILE A 172 -2.51 -6.23 7.24
N THR A 173 -1.56 -6.22 8.18
CA THR A 173 -0.15 -5.98 7.89
C THR A 173 0.56 -7.32 7.75
N VAL A 174 1.25 -7.50 6.64
CA VAL A 174 1.96 -8.74 6.29
C VAL A 174 3.42 -8.44 6.05
N SER A 175 4.27 -9.24 6.61
CA SER A 175 5.70 -9.21 6.33
C SER A 175 6.15 -10.55 5.80
N TYR A 176 7.00 -10.51 4.78
CA TYR A 176 7.72 -11.68 4.33
C TYR A 176 8.96 -11.85 5.22
N THR A 177 8.91 -12.78 6.14
CA THR A 177 10.12 -13.27 6.80
C THR A 177 10.52 -14.54 6.10
N HIS A 178 11.62 -14.50 5.35
CA HIS A 178 12.36 -15.73 5.13
C HIS A 178 12.68 -16.28 6.52
N LEU A 179 12.00 -17.34 6.94
CA LEU A 179 12.51 -18.18 7.99
C LEU A 179 13.82 -18.76 7.45
N THR A 180 14.92 -18.07 7.66
CA THR A 180 16.21 -18.73 7.73
C THR A 180 16.06 -19.68 8.90
N LEU A 181 15.82 -20.97 8.59
CA LEU A 181 15.96 -22.03 9.58
C LEU A 181 17.30 -21.77 10.28
N PRO A 182 17.34 -21.65 11.62
CA PRO A 182 18.61 -21.61 12.29
C PRO A 182 19.35 -22.87 11.85
N THR A 183 20.52 -22.70 11.26
CA THR A 183 21.44 -23.81 11.00
C THR A 183 21.72 -24.44 12.36
N ILE A 184 21.01 -25.53 12.66
CA ILE A 184 21.36 -26.35 13.81
C ILE A 184 22.73 -26.92 13.43
N LEU A 185 23.77 -26.31 13.99
CA LEU A 185 25.10 -26.92 14.02
C LEU A 185 24.93 -28.22 14.80
N LEU A 186 24.84 -29.33 14.08
CA LEU A 186 25.10 -30.65 14.62
C LEU A 186 26.58 -30.68 14.97
N VAL A 187 26.87 -30.56 16.26
CA VAL A 187 28.16 -30.90 16.84
C VAL A 187 28.13 -32.39 17.17
#